data_dfe0d93872a767bdbb95a1a760c29c8c
#
_entry.id   dfe0d93872a767bdbb95a1a760c29c8c
#
_cell.length_a   1.000
_cell.length_b   1.000
_cell.length_c   1.000
_cell.angle_alpha   90.00
_cell.angle_beta   90.00
_cell.angle_gamma   90.00
#
_symmetry.space_group_name_H-M   'P 1'
#
loop_
_entity.id
_entity.type
_entity.pdbx_description
1 polymer ?
#
loop_
_entity_poly.entity_id
_entity_poly.type
_entity_poly.pdbx_seq_one_letter_code
_entity_poly.pdbx_strand_id
1 'polypeptide(L)'
;VCSQASVAQTALSSYFLDGTLYNSKINPAMKAERGYLSLGVGNTSVRTKGNVGLSNFLYPRGENQLATFMSGSVTADEFLGKIPENTKFGASVDETVMAFGFRMFGGYFSFDFSLHASADLSIPKGFFEFSKKGLKENSYSFSGLNINTMNYTAATIGYSHKIFDGFQLGVNAKYLLGLAHADIFVDKL
;
A
#
# COMPACT_ATOMS: atom_id res chain seq x y z
N VAL A 1 19.87 0.87 5.17
CA VAL A 1 19.35 -0.47 4.88
C VAL A 1 18.47 -0.88 6.04
N CYS A 2 17.19 -0.69 6.00
CA CYS A 2 16.11 -1.34 6.79
C CYS A 2 14.79 -0.56 6.67
N SER A 3 14.19 -0.49 5.48
CA SER A 3 12.85 0.11 5.35
C SER A 3 11.84 -0.74 4.59
N GLN A 4 12.13 -2.02 4.40
CA GLN A 4 11.22 -2.94 3.71
C GLN A 4 10.33 -3.78 4.65
N ALA A 5 10.52 -3.67 5.97
CA ALA A 5 9.81 -4.53 6.93
C ALA A 5 8.39 -4.03 7.31
N SER A 6 8.04 -2.78 6.99
CA SER A 6 6.79 -2.16 7.49
C SER A 6 5.52 -2.61 6.76
N VAL A 7 5.61 -3.07 5.52
CA VAL A 7 4.44 -3.41 4.70
C VAL A 7 3.92 -4.83 4.96
N ALA A 8 4.80 -5.71 5.44
CA ALA A 8 4.43 -7.08 5.75
C ALA A 8 3.73 -7.26 7.12
N GLN A 9 3.95 -6.34 8.05
CA GLN A 9 3.47 -6.51 9.44
C GLN A 9 1.95 -6.41 9.60
N THR A 10 1.26 -5.59 8.83
CA THR A 10 -0.20 -5.44 8.97
C THR A 10 -0.97 -6.65 8.42
N ALA A 11 -0.47 -7.26 7.35
CA ALA A 11 -1.05 -8.48 6.80
C ALA A 11 -0.67 -9.73 7.62
N LEU A 12 0.54 -9.75 8.21
CA LEU A 12 1.03 -10.86 9.02
C LEU A 12 0.39 -10.93 10.41
N SER A 13 0.03 -9.80 11.03
CA SER A 13 -0.66 -9.84 12.31
C SER A 13 -2.08 -10.41 12.22
N SER A 14 -2.79 -10.19 11.10
CA SER A 14 -4.09 -10.81 10.88
C SER A 14 -3.99 -12.31 10.56
N TYR A 15 -2.83 -12.79 10.08
CA TYR A 15 -2.58 -14.21 9.82
C TYR A 15 -2.63 -15.06 11.11
N PHE A 16 -2.21 -14.49 12.23
CA PHE A 16 -2.17 -15.18 13.53
C PHE A 16 -3.43 -14.99 14.37
N LEU A 17 -4.42 -14.24 13.87
CA LEU A 17 -5.70 -14.06 14.56
C LEU A 17 -6.64 -15.20 14.18
N ASP A 18 -6.94 -16.07 15.12
CA ASP A 18 -7.92 -17.13 14.93
C ASP A 18 -9.32 -16.56 14.65
N GLY A 19 -10.03 -17.20 13.73
CA GLY A 19 -11.39 -16.83 13.37
C GLY A 19 -11.54 -15.63 12.43
N THR A 20 -10.45 -15.06 11.91
CA THR A 20 -10.53 -14.00 10.92
C THR A 20 -10.70 -14.57 9.51
N LEU A 21 -11.57 -13.90 8.73
CA LEU A 21 -11.81 -14.23 7.33
C LEU A 21 -10.61 -13.94 6.42
N TYR A 22 -9.60 -13.25 6.94
CA TYR A 22 -8.41 -12.82 6.20
C TYR A 22 -7.36 -13.91 6.01
N ASN A 23 -7.35 -14.90 6.87
CA ASN A 23 -6.34 -15.96 6.84
C ASN A 23 -6.37 -16.69 5.50
N SER A 24 -7.56 -16.96 4.96
CA SER A 24 -7.74 -17.61 3.64
C SER A 24 -7.28 -16.76 2.46
N LYS A 25 -7.21 -15.44 2.60
CA LYS A 25 -6.66 -14.55 1.55
C LYS A 25 -5.15 -14.63 1.46
N ILE A 26 -4.49 -14.86 2.61
CA ILE A 26 -3.03 -14.98 2.69
C ILE A 26 -2.60 -16.41 2.42
N ASN A 27 -3.31 -17.37 3.03
CA ASN A 27 -3.05 -18.79 2.85
C ASN A 27 -4.37 -19.51 2.53
N PRO A 28 -4.57 -19.93 1.28
CA PRO A 28 -5.80 -20.61 0.85
C PRO A 28 -6.09 -21.91 1.62
N ALA A 29 -5.07 -22.52 2.23
CA ALA A 29 -5.24 -23.72 3.05
C ALA A 29 -5.93 -23.41 4.39
N MET A 30 -5.86 -22.17 4.90
CA MET A 30 -6.52 -21.78 6.14
C MET A 30 -8.01 -21.55 5.90
N LYS A 31 -8.82 -22.46 6.36
CA LYS A 31 -10.28 -22.38 6.28
C LYS A 31 -10.86 -21.76 7.54
N ALA A 32 -11.98 -21.06 7.40
CA ALA A 32 -12.80 -20.72 8.55
C ALA A 32 -13.42 -21.98 9.17
N GLU A 33 -13.57 -22.00 10.49
CA GLU A 33 -14.17 -23.14 11.19
C GLU A 33 -15.64 -23.31 10.86
N ARG A 34 -16.32 -22.22 10.54
CA ARG A 34 -17.78 -22.14 10.28
C ARG A 34 -18.06 -21.46 8.94
N GLY A 35 -19.24 -21.70 8.41
CA GLY A 35 -19.76 -20.90 7.30
C GLY A 35 -19.93 -19.44 7.72
N TYR A 36 -19.67 -18.52 6.80
CA TYR A 36 -19.83 -17.09 7.03
C TYR A 36 -20.40 -16.39 5.82
N LEU A 37 -21.02 -15.24 6.08
CA LEU A 37 -21.40 -14.26 5.09
C LEU A 37 -20.99 -12.88 5.64
N SER A 38 -20.21 -12.16 4.88
CA SER A 38 -19.80 -10.79 5.16
C SER A 38 -20.29 -9.90 4.04
N LEU A 39 -21.01 -8.85 4.37
CA LEU A 39 -21.55 -7.88 3.42
C LEU A 39 -21.22 -6.48 3.92
N GLY A 40 -20.86 -5.60 2.99
CA GLY A 40 -20.63 -4.18 3.26
C GLY A 40 -19.20 -3.83 3.66
N VAL A 41 -19.03 -2.58 4.07
CA VAL A 41 -17.77 -1.96 4.46
C VAL A 41 -17.34 -2.45 5.83
N GLY A 42 -16.43 -3.38 5.90
CA GLY A 42 -15.96 -3.91 7.19
C GLY A 42 -14.56 -4.48 7.16
N ASN A 43 -14.01 -4.61 5.97
CA ASN A 43 -12.72 -5.22 5.73
C ASN A 43 -11.83 -4.29 4.90
N THR A 44 -11.65 -3.07 5.40
CA THR A 44 -10.82 -2.05 4.76
C THR A 44 -9.38 -2.20 5.23
N SER A 45 -8.46 -2.34 4.29
CA SER A 45 -7.02 -2.29 4.53
C SER A 45 -6.45 -1.06 3.85
N VAL A 46 -5.80 -0.19 4.60
CA VAL A 46 -5.08 0.98 4.08
C VAL A 46 -3.60 0.74 4.26
N ARG A 47 -2.85 0.88 3.18
CA ARG A 47 -1.39 0.76 3.19
C ARG A 47 -0.77 2.00 2.61
N THR A 48 0.30 2.45 3.24
CA THR A 48 1.14 3.53 2.74
C THR A 48 2.56 3.03 2.54
N LYS A 49 3.23 3.53 1.53
CA LYS A 49 4.63 3.24 1.24
C LYS A 49 5.35 4.52 0.87
N GLY A 50 6.65 4.57 1.15
CA GLY A 50 7.47 5.72 0.80
C GLY A 50 8.93 5.46 1.11
N ASN A 51 9.80 6.26 0.50
CA ASN A 51 11.24 6.22 0.77
C ASN A 51 11.73 7.40 1.62
N VAL A 52 10.80 8.20 2.13
CA VAL A 52 11.04 9.32 3.04
C VAL A 52 10.06 9.26 4.21
N GLY A 53 10.46 9.79 5.34
CA GLY A 53 9.65 9.93 6.55
C GLY A 53 9.35 11.39 6.87
N LEU A 54 8.51 11.62 7.88
CA LEU A 54 8.21 12.97 8.39
C LEU A 54 9.47 13.73 8.82
N SER A 55 10.48 13.03 9.32
CA SER A 55 11.78 13.59 9.72
C SER A 55 12.57 14.21 8.57
N ASN A 56 12.24 13.91 7.31
CA ASN A 56 12.83 14.56 6.15
C ASN A 56 12.23 15.96 5.90
N PHE A 57 11.01 16.20 6.40
CA PHE A 57 10.26 17.44 6.15
C PHE A 57 10.07 18.33 7.39
N LEU A 58 10.20 17.73 8.59
CA LEU A 58 10.03 18.41 9.87
C LEU A 58 11.33 18.40 10.65
N TYR A 59 11.73 19.56 11.13
CA TYR A 59 13.01 19.82 11.80
C TYR A 59 12.74 20.38 13.20
N PRO A 60 13.22 19.73 14.27
CA PRO A 60 13.16 20.31 15.61
C PRO A 60 14.01 21.59 15.67
N ARG A 61 13.44 22.64 16.23
CA ARG A 61 14.09 23.95 16.46
C ARG A 61 13.75 24.42 17.88
N GLY A 62 14.67 24.22 18.80
CA GLY A 62 14.46 24.54 20.21
C GLY A 62 13.49 23.62 20.94
N GLU A 63 13.12 24.01 22.16
CA GLU A 63 12.15 23.24 22.97
C GLU A 63 10.74 23.38 22.37
N ASN A 64 10.15 22.25 21.96
CA ASN A 64 8.79 22.15 21.43
C ASN A 64 8.46 22.93 20.12
N GLN A 65 9.47 23.32 19.33
CA GLN A 65 9.24 23.97 18.05
C GLN A 65 9.63 23.03 16.90
N LEU A 66 8.71 22.90 15.93
CA LEU A 66 8.95 22.18 14.69
C LEU A 66 8.93 23.19 13.52
N ALA A 67 10.01 23.22 12.76
CA ALA A 67 10.09 23.94 11.50
C ALA A 67 9.83 22.99 10.34
N THR A 68 9.07 23.44 9.35
CA THR A 68 8.94 22.70 8.08
C THR A 68 10.17 22.96 7.20
N PHE A 69 10.41 22.10 6.23
CA PHE A 69 11.49 22.29 5.27
C PHE A 69 11.43 23.63 4.52
N MET A 70 10.24 24.24 4.40
CA MET A 70 10.06 25.57 3.78
C MET A 70 10.48 26.73 4.67
N SER A 71 10.67 26.49 5.98
CA SER A 71 11.10 27.55 6.91
C SER A 71 12.47 28.09 6.53
N GLY A 72 12.66 29.42 6.70
CA GLY A 72 13.97 30.07 6.53
C GLY A 72 15.04 29.59 7.52
N SER A 73 14.65 28.98 8.65
CA SER A 73 15.55 28.38 9.63
C SER A 73 16.14 27.03 9.19
N VAL A 74 15.62 26.41 8.14
CA VAL A 74 16.15 25.17 7.55
C VAL A 74 16.87 25.56 6.26
N THR A 75 18.15 25.27 6.15
CA THR A 75 18.95 25.58 4.96
C THR A 75 18.60 24.65 3.79
N ALA A 76 18.89 25.09 2.57
CA ALA A 76 18.70 24.25 1.39
C ALA A 76 19.56 22.96 1.47
N ASP A 77 20.80 23.08 1.90
CA ASP A 77 21.72 21.93 2.00
C ASP A 77 21.28 20.93 3.08
N GLU A 78 20.79 21.44 4.21
CA GLU A 78 20.25 20.58 5.28
C GLU A 78 19.05 19.75 4.80
N PHE A 79 18.15 20.35 4.03
CA PHE A 79 16.98 19.68 3.51
C PHE A 79 17.31 18.75 2.34
N LEU A 80 17.99 19.29 1.31
CA LEU A 80 18.26 18.55 0.08
C LEU A 80 19.27 17.40 0.29
N GLY A 81 20.11 17.50 1.31
CA GLY A 81 21.00 16.39 1.71
C GLY A 81 20.25 15.17 2.26
N LYS A 82 19.01 15.33 2.74
CA LYS A 82 18.16 14.25 3.28
C LYS A 82 17.14 13.72 2.28
N ILE A 83 16.95 14.39 1.14
CA ILE A 83 15.99 14.01 0.12
C ILE A 83 16.66 13.16 -0.95
N PRO A 84 16.12 11.99 -1.28
CA PRO A 84 16.63 11.16 -2.37
C PRO A 84 16.37 11.80 -3.74
N GLU A 85 17.05 11.33 -4.78
CA GLU A 85 16.88 11.84 -6.15
C GLU A 85 15.43 11.76 -6.63
N ASN A 86 14.70 10.71 -6.23
CA ASN A 86 13.27 10.56 -6.44
C ASN A 86 12.60 10.24 -5.12
N THR A 87 11.78 11.16 -4.64
CA THR A 87 10.94 10.97 -3.46
C THR A 87 9.65 10.26 -3.87
N LYS A 88 9.40 9.10 -3.26
CA LYS A 88 8.26 8.26 -3.59
C LYS A 88 7.27 8.19 -2.44
N PHE A 89 6.01 8.40 -2.76
CA PHE A 89 4.87 8.18 -1.88
C PHE A 89 3.88 7.26 -2.57
N GLY A 90 3.28 6.36 -1.83
CA GLY A 90 2.21 5.52 -2.34
C GLY A 90 1.19 5.25 -1.25
N ALA A 91 -0.05 5.16 -1.67
CA ALA A 91 -1.15 4.74 -0.83
C ALA A 91 -1.99 3.71 -1.58
N SER A 92 -2.49 2.72 -0.88
CA SER A 92 -3.46 1.78 -1.43
C SER A 92 -4.54 1.47 -0.40
N VAL A 93 -5.73 1.27 -0.91
CA VAL A 93 -6.91 0.88 -0.16
C VAL A 93 -7.47 -0.38 -0.78
N ASP A 94 -7.65 -1.39 0.05
CA ASP A 94 -8.30 -2.64 -0.33
C ASP A 94 -9.57 -2.77 0.51
N GLU A 95 -10.71 -2.93 -0.14
CA GLU A 95 -12.01 -3.08 0.50
C GLU A 95 -12.67 -4.37 0.05
N THR A 96 -13.12 -5.20 1.00
CA THR A 96 -13.92 -6.39 0.68
C THR A 96 -15.39 -6.06 0.82
N VAL A 97 -16.06 -5.96 -0.30
CA VAL A 97 -17.48 -5.60 -0.38
C VAL A 97 -18.39 -6.77 0.02
N MET A 98 -18.01 -7.97 -0.40
CA MET A 98 -18.76 -9.18 -0.12
C MET A 98 -17.82 -10.36 0.01
N ALA A 99 -18.05 -11.20 1.00
CA ALA A 99 -17.36 -12.47 1.14
C ALA A 99 -18.28 -13.51 1.79
N PHE A 100 -18.18 -14.74 1.33
CA PHE A 100 -18.86 -15.87 1.97
C PHE A 100 -18.02 -17.14 1.87
N GLY A 101 -18.29 -18.05 2.77
CA GLY A 101 -17.67 -19.35 2.74
C GLY A 101 -18.49 -20.41 3.45
N PHE A 102 -18.38 -21.63 3.00
CA PHE A 102 -19.12 -22.78 3.55
C PHE A 102 -18.42 -24.09 3.25
N ARG A 103 -18.79 -25.11 3.99
CA ARG A 103 -18.28 -26.47 3.77
C ARG A 103 -19.01 -27.13 2.61
N MET A 104 -18.24 -27.68 1.67
CA MET A 104 -18.75 -28.39 0.50
C MET A 104 -17.74 -29.45 0.02
N PHE A 105 -18.22 -30.61 -0.39
CA PHE A 105 -17.41 -31.73 -0.93
C PHE A 105 -16.23 -32.14 -0.03
N GLY A 106 -16.45 -32.18 1.29
CA GLY A 106 -15.43 -32.54 2.26
C GLY A 106 -14.36 -31.45 2.52
N GLY A 107 -14.41 -30.37 1.78
CA GLY A 107 -13.52 -29.22 1.92
C GLY A 107 -14.28 -27.96 2.33
N TYR A 108 -13.64 -26.83 2.07
CA TYR A 108 -14.19 -25.50 2.36
C TYR A 108 -14.11 -24.61 1.11
N PHE A 109 -15.23 -24.13 0.69
CA PHE A 109 -15.38 -23.20 -0.41
C PHE A 109 -15.46 -21.77 0.12
N SER A 110 -14.81 -20.84 -0.57
CA SER A 110 -14.88 -19.41 -0.26
C SER A 110 -15.04 -18.59 -1.53
N PHE A 111 -15.70 -17.47 -1.39
CA PHE A 111 -15.80 -16.44 -2.42
C PHE A 111 -15.59 -15.08 -1.77
N ASP A 112 -14.88 -14.20 -2.45
CA ASP A 112 -14.81 -12.78 -2.09
C ASP A 112 -14.84 -11.90 -3.33
N PHE A 113 -15.46 -10.73 -3.16
CA PHE A 113 -15.44 -9.64 -4.12
C PHE A 113 -14.87 -8.40 -3.44
N SER A 114 -13.81 -7.86 -3.99
CA SER A 114 -13.06 -6.77 -3.40
C SER A 114 -12.75 -5.67 -4.42
N LEU A 115 -12.64 -4.44 -3.89
CA LEU A 115 -12.22 -3.25 -4.60
C LEU A 115 -10.80 -2.91 -4.18
N HIS A 116 -9.98 -2.53 -5.15
CA HIS A 116 -8.61 -2.12 -4.94
C HIS A 116 -8.37 -0.76 -5.59
N ALA A 117 -7.87 0.18 -4.81
CA ALA A 117 -7.46 1.49 -5.30
C ALA A 117 -6.04 1.77 -4.83
N SER A 118 -5.19 2.24 -5.73
CA SER A 118 -3.83 2.65 -5.40
C SER A 118 -3.45 3.93 -6.13
N ALA A 119 -2.62 4.72 -5.47
CA ALA A 119 -2.00 5.90 -6.03
C ALA A 119 -0.53 5.94 -5.63
N ASP A 120 0.34 6.12 -6.60
CA ASP A 120 1.78 6.25 -6.44
C ASP A 120 2.23 7.60 -7.01
N LEU A 121 3.03 8.34 -6.25
CA LEU A 121 3.60 9.62 -6.60
C LEU A 121 5.13 9.54 -6.50
N SER A 122 5.82 9.94 -7.54
CA SER A 122 7.27 10.13 -7.55
C SER A 122 7.58 11.59 -7.83
N ILE A 123 8.32 12.23 -6.94
CA ILE A 123 8.70 13.64 -7.03
C ILE A 123 10.23 13.70 -7.15
N PRO A 124 10.78 14.24 -8.27
CA PRO A 124 12.22 14.41 -8.42
C PRO A 124 12.75 15.48 -7.48
N LYS A 125 14.02 15.36 -7.09
CA LYS A 125 14.72 16.28 -6.20
C LYS A 125 14.72 17.71 -6.71
N GLY A 126 14.80 17.91 -8.03
CA GLY A 126 14.74 19.23 -8.66
C GLY A 126 13.47 20.03 -8.33
N PHE A 127 12.33 19.36 -8.07
CA PHE A 127 11.12 20.01 -7.59
C PHE A 127 11.31 20.63 -6.19
N PHE A 128 11.97 19.90 -5.30
CA PHE A 128 12.29 20.38 -3.95
C PHE A 128 13.38 21.48 -3.98
N GLU A 129 14.35 21.37 -4.88
CA GLU A 129 15.35 22.40 -5.12
C GLU A 129 14.72 23.70 -5.56
N PHE A 130 13.83 23.65 -6.57
CA PHE A 130 13.07 24.79 -7.02
C PHE A 130 12.21 25.38 -5.89
N SER A 131 11.50 24.55 -5.13
CA SER A 131 10.65 25.00 -4.03
C SER A 131 11.44 25.69 -2.92
N LYS A 132 12.70 25.30 -2.68
CA LYS A 132 13.53 25.83 -1.61
C LYS A 132 14.38 27.04 -2.05
N LYS A 133 14.94 26.99 -3.26
CA LYS A 133 15.86 28.00 -3.77
C LYS A 133 15.17 29.07 -4.63
N GLY A 134 13.94 28.79 -5.12
CA GLY A 134 13.20 29.66 -6.04
C GLY A 134 13.91 29.77 -7.39
N LEU A 135 13.74 30.86 -8.09
CA LEU A 135 14.32 31.15 -9.42
C LEU A 135 15.80 31.54 -9.39
N LYS A 136 16.56 31.15 -8.38
CA LYS A 136 17.96 31.54 -8.24
C LYS A 136 18.93 30.72 -9.11
N GLU A 137 18.53 29.56 -9.58
CA GLU A 137 19.32 28.70 -10.46
C GLU A 137 18.77 28.76 -11.89
N ASN A 138 19.65 28.57 -12.87
CA ASN A 138 19.31 28.72 -14.28
C ASN A 138 18.51 27.53 -14.86
N SER A 139 18.48 26.38 -14.15
CA SER A 139 17.72 25.21 -14.57
C SER A 139 17.45 24.27 -13.42
N TYR A 140 16.26 23.68 -13.41
CA TYR A 140 15.84 22.61 -12.50
C TYR A 140 15.37 21.44 -13.33
N SER A 141 15.71 20.22 -12.91
CA SER A 141 15.19 19.04 -13.57
C SER A 141 13.93 18.54 -12.88
N PHE A 142 12.84 18.47 -13.63
CA PHE A 142 11.59 17.84 -13.19
C PHE A 142 11.40 16.45 -13.77
N SER A 143 12.43 15.93 -14.46
CA SER A 143 12.43 14.57 -14.99
C SER A 143 12.24 13.53 -13.87
N GLY A 144 11.33 12.60 -14.08
CA GLY A 144 10.97 11.58 -13.09
C GLY A 144 9.78 11.95 -12.19
N LEU A 145 9.11 13.11 -12.42
CA LEU A 145 7.79 13.35 -11.83
C LEU A 145 6.81 12.33 -12.45
N ASN A 146 6.23 11.51 -11.60
CA ASN A 146 5.28 10.49 -12.02
C ASN A 146 4.12 10.40 -11.03
N ILE A 147 2.90 10.31 -11.57
CA ILE A 147 1.66 10.03 -10.82
C ILE A 147 1.03 8.82 -11.48
N ASN A 148 0.99 7.71 -10.77
CA ASN A 148 0.35 6.49 -11.22
C ASN A 148 -0.84 6.16 -10.32
N THR A 149 -1.99 5.91 -10.93
CA THR A 149 -3.18 5.46 -10.21
C THR A 149 -3.72 4.20 -10.86
N MET A 150 -4.12 3.24 -10.04
CA MET A 150 -4.71 1.99 -10.50
C MET A 150 -5.90 1.62 -9.62
N ASN A 151 -7.03 1.37 -10.27
CA ASN A 151 -8.25 0.94 -9.63
C ASN A 151 -8.77 -0.32 -10.34
N TYR A 152 -9.04 -1.36 -9.58
CA TYR A 152 -9.60 -2.61 -10.11
C TYR A 152 -10.47 -3.30 -9.08
N THR A 153 -11.33 -4.18 -9.57
CA THR A 153 -12.07 -5.13 -8.74
C THR A 153 -11.48 -6.52 -8.88
N ALA A 154 -11.63 -7.33 -7.85
CA ALA A 154 -11.22 -8.72 -7.85
C ALA A 154 -12.34 -9.62 -7.34
N ALA A 155 -12.68 -10.63 -8.11
CA ALA A 155 -13.52 -11.74 -7.67
C ALA A 155 -12.62 -12.94 -7.43
N THR A 156 -12.62 -13.47 -6.22
CA THR A 156 -11.78 -14.61 -5.81
C THR A 156 -12.66 -15.79 -5.44
N ILE A 157 -12.34 -16.94 -5.99
CA ILE A 157 -12.93 -18.22 -5.60
C ILE A 157 -11.83 -19.06 -4.98
N GLY A 158 -12.08 -19.59 -3.79
CA GLY A 158 -11.15 -20.42 -3.05
C GLY A 158 -11.75 -21.78 -2.71
N TYR A 159 -10.91 -22.79 -2.74
CA TYR A 159 -11.24 -24.12 -2.23
C TYR A 159 -10.08 -24.67 -1.42
N SER A 160 -10.38 -25.19 -0.24
CA SER A 160 -9.38 -25.87 0.59
C SER A 160 -9.88 -27.24 1.06
N HIS A 161 -8.97 -28.20 1.12
CA HIS A 161 -9.27 -29.56 1.52
C HIS A 161 -8.23 -30.10 2.48
N LYS A 162 -8.69 -30.75 3.55
CA LYS A 162 -7.82 -31.44 4.48
C LYS A 162 -7.51 -32.82 3.92
N ILE A 163 -6.26 -33.10 3.66
CA ILE A 163 -5.81 -34.37 3.11
C ILE A 163 -5.63 -35.40 4.26
N PHE A 164 -4.94 -34.98 5.32
CA PHE A 164 -4.78 -35.77 6.55
C PHE A 164 -4.53 -34.82 7.73
N ASP A 165 -4.46 -35.37 8.95
CA ASP A 165 -4.21 -34.56 10.15
C ASP A 165 -2.84 -33.87 10.08
N GLY A 166 -2.84 -32.53 10.15
CA GLY A 166 -1.67 -31.69 10.02
C GLY A 166 -1.34 -31.25 8.59
N PHE A 167 -2.05 -31.75 7.56
CA PHE A 167 -1.82 -31.30 6.18
C PHE A 167 -3.09 -30.91 5.45
N GLN A 168 -3.13 -29.67 5.00
CA GLN A 168 -4.23 -29.07 4.27
C GLN A 168 -3.73 -28.34 3.03
N LEU A 169 -4.41 -28.54 1.91
CA LEU A 169 -4.18 -27.86 0.65
C LEU A 169 -5.29 -26.84 0.39
N GLY A 170 -4.92 -25.73 -0.22
CA GLY A 170 -5.86 -24.72 -0.67
C GLY A 170 -5.41 -24.07 -1.97
N VAL A 171 -6.37 -23.69 -2.79
CA VAL A 171 -6.16 -22.98 -4.05
C VAL A 171 -7.14 -21.82 -4.15
N ASN A 172 -6.66 -20.69 -4.64
CA ASN A 172 -7.48 -19.54 -5.00
C ASN A 172 -7.33 -19.24 -6.49
N ALA A 173 -8.46 -19.07 -7.16
CA ALA A 173 -8.52 -18.48 -8.50
C ALA A 173 -9.06 -17.05 -8.39
N LYS A 174 -8.35 -16.09 -8.97
CA LYS A 174 -8.70 -14.68 -8.90
C LYS A 174 -8.90 -14.12 -10.30
N TYR A 175 -10.06 -13.49 -10.50
CA TYR A 175 -10.39 -12.75 -11.70
C TYR A 175 -10.32 -11.25 -11.42
N LEU A 176 -9.53 -10.52 -12.19
CA LEU A 176 -9.30 -9.10 -12.05
C LEU A 176 -10.02 -8.32 -13.16
N LEU A 177 -10.78 -7.30 -12.76
CA LEU A 177 -11.43 -6.36 -13.67
C LEU A 177 -10.86 -4.96 -13.42
N GLY A 178 -10.10 -4.45 -14.38
CA GLY A 178 -9.62 -3.06 -14.35
C GLY A 178 -10.78 -2.08 -14.47
N LEU A 179 -10.82 -1.09 -13.59
CA LEU A 179 -11.81 -0.01 -13.62
C LEU A 179 -11.23 1.26 -14.20
N ALA A 180 -10.06 1.67 -13.73
CA ALA A 180 -9.38 2.87 -14.20
C ALA A 180 -7.88 2.74 -13.95
N HIS A 181 -7.11 3.26 -14.89
CA HIS A 181 -5.66 3.44 -14.75
C HIS A 181 -5.30 4.79 -15.36
N ALA A 182 -4.49 5.56 -14.66
CA ALA A 182 -3.88 6.77 -15.18
C ALA A 182 -2.40 6.80 -14.80
N ASP A 183 -1.58 7.09 -15.77
CA ASP A 183 -0.13 7.26 -15.61
C ASP A 183 0.27 8.58 -16.27
N ILE A 184 0.72 9.53 -15.45
CA ILE A 184 1.17 10.83 -15.87
C ILE A 184 2.64 10.93 -15.51
N PHE A 185 3.50 11.12 -16.48
CA PHE A 185 4.92 11.28 -16.24
C PHE A 185 5.50 12.47 -17.01
N VAL A 186 6.53 13.07 -16.41
CA VAL A 186 7.32 14.14 -17.03
C VAL A 186 8.71 13.59 -17.31
N ASP A 187 9.05 13.46 -18.58
CA ASP A 187 10.33 12.89 -19.00
C ASP A 187 11.42 13.96 -19.10
N LYS A 188 11.10 15.15 -19.63
CA LYS A 188 12.00 16.32 -19.71
C LYS A 188 11.19 17.60 -19.68
N LEU A 189 11.59 18.51 -18.82
CA LEU A 189 11.26 19.93 -18.84
C LEU A 189 12.54 20.73 -18.66
#